data_01e790ab50843f8dbab3c6364b4e99af
#
_entry.id   01e790ab50843f8dbab3c6364b4e99af
#
_cell.length_a   1.000
_cell.length_b   1.000
_cell.length_c   1.000
_cell.angle_alpha   90.00
_cell.angle_beta   90.00
_cell.angle_gamma   90.00
#
_symmetry.space_group_name_H-M   'P 1'
#
loop_
_entity.id
_entity.type
_entity.pdbx_description
1 polymer ?
#
loop_
_entity_poly.entity_id
_entity_poly.type
_entity_poly.pdbx_seq_one_letter_code
_entity_poly.pdbx_strand_id
1 'polypeptide(L)'
;RISVLKRIDSLFSRWNKSNSPGTVIGIIRNDSVVFTKGYGMANLEYDIPNSPETIFHMASVSKQFTAYAIVLLARQGRLNIDDDIHKYLSWVPNFKEKITIRHLLNHTSGIRDQWQLMAISGTRLDDVIKQEHIIKVLSKQQELNSKPGEQYNYCNSGYTMLSEIVKSVTGKALRQFTD
;
A
#
# COMPACT_ATOMS: atom_id res chain seq x y z
N ARG A 1 -1.45 37.99 -17.87
CA ARG A 1 -1.87 36.74 -17.18
C ARG A 1 -0.64 35.90 -16.90
N ILE A 2 -0.37 35.57 -15.61
CA ILE A 2 0.70 34.64 -15.23
C ILE A 2 0.37 33.28 -15.87
N SER A 3 1.31 32.66 -16.60
CA SER A 3 1.08 31.35 -17.21
C SER A 3 0.81 30.29 -16.11
N VAL A 4 0.05 29.24 -16.43
CA VAL A 4 -0.24 28.15 -15.50
C VAL A 4 1.04 27.56 -14.93
N LEU A 5 2.09 27.43 -15.76
CA LEU A 5 3.40 26.90 -15.36
C LEU A 5 4.05 27.76 -14.26
N LYS A 6 4.03 29.10 -14.41
CA LYS A 6 4.56 30.02 -13.38
C LYS A 6 3.78 29.91 -12.07
N ARG A 7 2.47 29.64 -12.13
CA ARG A 7 1.66 29.43 -10.93
C ARG A 7 2.05 28.13 -10.22
N ILE A 8 2.29 27.06 -10.98
CA ILE A 8 2.77 25.78 -10.41
C ILE A 8 4.14 26.01 -9.76
N ASP A 9 5.07 26.63 -10.46
CA ASP A 9 6.40 26.95 -9.93
C ASP A 9 6.33 27.78 -8.63
N SER A 10 5.43 28.74 -8.57
CA SER A 10 5.20 29.55 -7.36
C SER A 10 4.69 28.72 -6.19
N LEU A 11 3.77 27.78 -6.42
CA LEU A 11 3.23 26.88 -5.37
C LEU A 11 4.32 25.99 -4.78
N PHE A 12 5.25 25.51 -5.61
CA PHE A 12 6.31 24.59 -5.19
C PHE A 12 7.65 25.26 -4.90
N SER A 13 7.74 26.61 -4.99
CA SER A 13 8.98 27.36 -4.81
C SER A 13 9.68 27.11 -3.47
N ARG A 14 8.92 26.93 -2.40
CA ARG A 14 9.48 26.67 -1.06
C ARG A 14 10.30 25.39 -0.96
N TRP A 15 10.03 24.40 -1.82
CA TRP A 15 10.76 23.11 -1.89
C TRP A 15 11.84 23.11 -2.97
N ASN A 16 11.89 24.14 -3.82
CA ASN A 16 12.85 24.22 -4.92
C ASN A 16 14.19 24.80 -4.45
N LYS A 17 14.86 24.09 -3.56
CA LYS A 17 16.14 24.49 -2.96
C LYS A 17 17.14 23.35 -3.07
N SER A 18 18.43 23.68 -3.24
CA SER A 18 19.52 22.71 -3.29
C SER A 18 19.88 22.08 -1.93
N ASN A 19 19.36 22.62 -0.85
CA ASN A 19 19.64 22.17 0.53
C ASN A 19 18.40 21.63 1.26
N SER A 20 17.36 21.24 0.55
CA SER A 20 16.15 20.66 1.15
C SER A 20 15.60 19.49 0.33
N PRO A 21 14.96 18.51 0.98
CA PRO A 21 14.15 17.53 0.27
C PRO A 21 13.10 18.23 -0.59
N GLY A 22 12.72 17.59 -1.66
CA GLY A 22 11.76 18.16 -2.60
C GLY A 22 10.64 17.20 -2.99
N THR A 23 10.11 17.40 -4.18
CA THR A 23 8.99 16.62 -4.70
C THR A 23 9.03 16.57 -6.23
N VAL A 24 8.21 15.70 -6.81
CA VAL A 24 7.92 15.66 -8.25
C VAL A 24 6.43 15.84 -8.48
N ILE A 25 6.08 16.65 -9.46
CA ILE A 25 4.70 16.90 -9.88
C ILE A 25 4.49 16.33 -11.27
N GLY A 26 3.43 15.55 -11.42
CA GLY A 26 2.90 15.10 -12.71
C GLY A 26 1.46 15.56 -12.88
N ILE A 27 1.11 16.05 -14.06
CA ILE A 27 -0.27 16.40 -14.42
C ILE A 27 -0.66 15.59 -15.64
N ILE A 28 -1.76 14.85 -15.52
CA ILE A 28 -2.35 14.05 -16.58
C ILE A 28 -3.67 14.72 -17.00
N ARG A 29 -3.87 14.85 -18.31
CA ARG A 29 -5.11 15.34 -18.88
C ARG A 29 -5.45 14.53 -20.14
N ASN A 30 -6.67 14.00 -20.21
CA ASN A 30 -7.12 13.16 -21.32
C ASN A 30 -6.11 12.05 -21.63
N ASP A 31 -5.76 11.25 -20.64
CA ASP A 31 -4.82 10.12 -20.69
C ASP A 31 -3.39 10.45 -21.18
N SER A 32 -3.05 11.75 -21.22
CA SER A 32 -1.72 12.21 -21.61
C SER A 32 -1.06 13.01 -20.50
N VAL A 33 0.23 12.76 -20.30
CA VAL A 33 1.04 13.55 -19.37
C VAL A 33 1.32 14.90 -20.01
N VAL A 34 0.72 15.98 -19.46
CA VAL A 34 0.84 17.34 -19.98
C VAL A 34 1.87 18.19 -19.26
N PHE A 35 2.34 17.73 -18.10
CA PHE A 35 3.38 18.40 -17.31
C PHE A 35 4.04 17.42 -16.36
N THR A 36 5.37 17.48 -16.26
CA THR A 36 6.17 16.84 -15.21
C THR A 36 7.30 17.76 -14.82
N LYS A 37 7.60 17.84 -13.51
CA LYS A 37 8.74 18.63 -13.02
C LYS A 37 9.15 18.18 -11.62
N GLY A 38 10.45 18.06 -11.40
CA GLY A 38 11.07 17.91 -10.09
C GLY A 38 11.36 19.26 -9.43
N TYR A 39 11.28 19.32 -8.11
CA TYR A 39 11.62 20.46 -7.27
C TYR A 39 12.47 19.98 -6.09
N GLY A 40 13.54 20.71 -5.75
CA GLY A 40 14.44 20.37 -4.66
C GLY A 40 15.21 19.07 -4.89
N MET A 41 15.71 18.47 -3.82
CA MET A 41 16.64 17.34 -3.88
C MET A 41 15.96 16.02 -3.62
N ALA A 42 16.35 14.99 -4.38
CA ALA A 42 16.02 13.59 -4.13
C ALA A 42 16.95 12.96 -3.09
N ASN A 43 18.22 13.41 -3.08
CA ASN A 43 19.22 12.98 -2.12
C ASN A 43 20.12 14.18 -1.78
N LEU A 44 20.23 14.47 -0.47
CA LEU A 44 21.01 15.61 0.01
C LEU A 44 22.49 15.27 0.16
N GLU A 45 22.82 14.02 0.48
CA GLU A 45 24.21 13.59 0.68
C GLU A 45 24.99 13.56 -0.64
N TYR A 46 24.31 13.27 -1.74
CA TYR A 46 24.92 13.13 -3.07
C TYR A 46 24.53 14.25 -4.04
N ASP A 47 23.90 15.31 -3.56
CA ASP A 47 23.46 16.47 -4.37
C ASP A 47 22.62 16.05 -5.60
N ILE A 48 21.76 15.03 -5.45
CA ILE A 48 20.91 14.55 -6.55
C ILE A 48 19.59 15.32 -6.55
N PRO A 49 19.30 16.12 -7.60
CA PRO A 49 18.02 16.83 -7.70
C PRO A 49 16.88 15.88 -8.04
N ASN A 50 15.65 16.25 -7.66
CA ASN A 50 14.45 15.56 -8.13
C ASN A 50 14.25 15.78 -9.63
N SER A 51 13.90 14.70 -10.31
CA SER A 51 13.49 14.67 -11.71
C SER A 51 12.20 13.87 -11.89
N PRO A 52 11.53 13.92 -13.05
CA PRO A 52 10.37 13.06 -13.33
C PRO A 52 10.66 11.55 -13.17
N GLU A 53 11.92 11.14 -13.29
CA GLU A 53 12.39 9.76 -13.18
C GLU A 53 12.73 9.36 -11.74
N THR A 54 12.66 10.29 -10.78
CA THR A 54 12.93 10.00 -9.37
C THR A 54 11.94 8.99 -8.82
N ILE A 55 12.46 7.91 -8.25
CA ILE A 55 11.66 6.84 -7.65
C ILE A 55 11.33 7.20 -6.20
N PHE A 56 10.04 7.18 -5.87
CA PHE A 56 9.53 7.44 -4.53
C PHE A 56 8.94 6.18 -3.90
N HIS A 57 9.18 6.01 -2.60
CA HIS A 57 8.45 5.04 -1.80
C HIS A 57 7.03 5.56 -1.55
N MET A 58 6.05 5.02 -2.28
CA MET A 58 4.67 5.53 -2.29
C MET A 58 3.85 5.14 -1.05
N ALA A 59 4.43 4.35 -0.15
CA ALA A 59 3.78 3.93 1.10
C ALA A 59 2.33 3.46 0.87
N SER A 60 1.37 3.96 1.65
CA SER A 60 -0.04 3.53 1.59
C SER A 60 -0.80 3.98 0.34
N VAL A 61 -0.27 4.88 -0.47
CA VAL A 61 -0.83 5.17 -1.80
C VAL A 61 -0.86 3.90 -2.66
N SER A 62 0.06 2.96 -2.44
CA SER A 62 0.12 1.66 -3.12
C SER A 62 -1.11 0.78 -2.88
N LYS A 63 -1.86 1.00 -1.80
CA LYS A 63 -3.05 0.20 -1.48
C LYS A 63 -4.12 0.25 -2.56
N GLN A 64 -4.28 1.37 -3.26
CA GLN A 64 -5.22 1.47 -4.37
C GLN A 64 -4.94 0.45 -5.49
N PHE A 65 -3.68 0.17 -5.79
CA PHE A 65 -3.30 -0.83 -6.79
C PHE A 65 -3.59 -2.25 -6.31
N THR A 66 -3.33 -2.54 -5.04
CA THR A 66 -3.71 -3.83 -4.44
C THR A 66 -5.23 -4.04 -4.46
N ALA A 67 -6.00 -3.01 -4.08
CA ALA A 67 -7.46 -3.06 -4.12
C ALA A 67 -7.98 -3.24 -5.55
N TYR A 68 -7.40 -2.51 -6.51
CA TYR A 68 -7.77 -2.65 -7.93
C TYR A 68 -7.49 -4.06 -8.45
N ALA A 69 -6.35 -4.66 -8.11
CA ALA A 69 -6.03 -6.05 -8.48
C ALA A 69 -7.11 -7.03 -7.97
N ILE A 70 -7.55 -6.89 -6.73
CA ILE A 70 -8.63 -7.71 -6.15
C ILE A 70 -9.94 -7.51 -6.90
N VAL A 71 -10.33 -6.25 -7.17
CA VAL A 71 -11.57 -5.94 -7.91
C VAL A 71 -11.51 -6.49 -9.34
N LEU A 72 -10.35 -6.41 -10.00
CA LEU A 72 -10.15 -6.98 -11.32
C LEU A 72 -10.34 -8.50 -11.32
N LEU A 73 -9.75 -9.21 -10.35
CA LEU A 73 -9.93 -10.66 -10.20
C LEU A 73 -11.38 -11.03 -9.88
N ALA A 74 -12.09 -10.22 -9.10
CA ALA A 74 -13.50 -10.42 -8.82
C ALA A 74 -14.35 -10.24 -10.09
N ARG A 75 -14.08 -9.21 -10.90
CA ARG A 75 -14.74 -9.01 -12.20
C ARG A 75 -14.49 -10.15 -13.20
N GLN A 76 -13.34 -10.79 -13.12
CA GLN A 76 -13.00 -11.98 -13.92
C GLN A 76 -13.64 -13.28 -13.38
N GLY A 77 -14.41 -13.22 -12.29
CA GLY A 77 -15.03 -14.39 -11.65
C GLY A 77 -14.03 -15.32 -10.95
N ARG A 78 -12.80 -14.88 -10.71
CA ARG A 78 -11.73 -15.69 -10.11
C ARG A 78 -11.78 -15.71 -8.59
N LEU A 79 -12.45 -14.77 -7.97
CA LEU A 79 -12.77 -14.70 -6.53
C LEU A 79 -14.06 -13.92 -6.34
N ASN A 80 -14.64 -14.03 -5.12
CA ASN A 80 -15.73 -13.16 -4.67
C ASN A 80 -15.24 -12.34 -3.48
N ILE A 81 -15.49 -11.03 -3.47
CA ILE A 81 -15.08 -10.15 -2.39
C ILE A 81 -15.77 -10.47 -1.04
N ASP A 82 -16.86 -11.24 -1.06
CA ASP A 82 -17.57 -11.74 0.13
C ASP A 82 -17.16 -13.17 0.52
N ASP A 83 -16.17 -13.76 -0.19
CA ASP A 83 -15.55 -15.01 0.22
C ASP A 83 -14.82 -14.85 1.56
N ASP A 84 -14.83 -15.93 2.36
CA ASP A 84 -13.97 -16.05 3.53
C ASP A 84 -12.51 -16.11 3.10
N ILE A 85 -11.65 -15.33 3.77
CA ILE A 85 -10.22 -15.27 3.45
C ILE A 85 -9.50 -16.61 3.65
N HIS A 86 -10.01 -17.50 4.52
CA HIS A 86 -9.46 -18.83 4.74
C HIS A 86 -9.53 -19.73 3.50
N LYS A 87 -10.42 -19.43 2.55
CA LYS A 87 -10.47 -20.10 1.23
C LYS A 87 -9.15 -19.94 0.46
N TYR A 88 -8.44 -18.84 0.69
CA TYR A 88 -7.22 -18.47 -0.04
C TYR A 88 -5.96 -18.52 0.81
N LEU A 89 -6.10 -18.36 2.14
CA LEU A 89 -5.00 -18.15 3.09
C LEU A 89 -5.10 -19.16 4.23
N SER A 90 -4.64 -20.38 4.00
CA SER A 90 -4.68 -21.48 5.02
C SER A 90 -3.84 -21.21 6.27
N TRP A 91 -2.90 -20.25 6.19
CA TRP A 91 -2.03 -19.90 7.32
C TRP A 91 -2.67 -18.90 8.30
N VAL A 92 -3.80 -18.27 7.93
CA VAL A 92 -4.53 -17.36 8.82
C VAL A 92 -5.20 -18.16 9.93
N PRO A 93 -5.04 -17.76 11.21
CA PRO A 93 -5.66 -18.45 12.33
C PRO A 93 -7.20 -18.42 12.24
N ASN A 94 -7.83 -19.50 12.73
CA ASN A 94 -9.28 -19.54 12.85
C ASN A 94 -9.73 -18.72 14.06
N PHE A 95 -10.22 -17.51 13.82
CA PHE A 95 -10.74 -16.61 14.86
C PHE A 95 -12.20 -16.91 15.25
N LYS A 96 -12.79 -18.01 14.75
CA LYS A 96 -14.22 -18.37 14.93
C LYS A 96 -15.20 -17.34 14.36
N GLU A 97 -14.72 -16.41 13.56
CA GLU A 97 -15.47 -15.37 12.89
C GLU A 97 -15.17 -15.42 11.38
N LYS A 98 -16.19 -15.19 10.55
CA LYS A 98 -15.99 -15.09 9.09
C LYS A 98 -15.37 -13.75 8.75
N ILE A 99 -14.14 -13.76 8.25
CA ILE A 99 -13.46 -12.56 7.73
C ILE A 99 -13.51 -12.62 6.20
N THR A 100 -14.10 -11.60 5.56
CA THR A 100 -14.20 -11.53 4.10
C THR A 100 -13.10 -10.67 3.50
N ILE A 101 -12.85 -10.85 2.20
CA ILE A 101 -11.97 -9.96 1.41
C ILE A 101 -12.46 -8.50 1.51
N ARG A 102 -13.78 -8.27 1.51
CA ARG A 102 -14.40 -6.95 1.72
C ARG A 102 -13.98 -6.33 3.04
N HIS A 103 -13.93 -7.09 4.12
CA HIS A 103 -13.49 -6.60 5.42
C HIS A 103 -12.02 -6.14 5.39
N LEU A 104 -11.14 -6.85 4.64
CA LEU A 104 -9.75 -6.44 4.46
C LEU A 104 -9.66 -5.14 3.65
N LEU A 105 -10.39 -5.03 2.53
CA LEU A 105 -10.41 -3.85 1.67
C LEU A 105 -10.83 -2.59 2.43
N ASN A 106 -11.83 -2.72 3.31
CA ASN A 106 -12.47 -1.60 4.00
C ASN A 106 -11.89 -1.33 5.40
N HIS A 107 -10.83 -2.04 5.80
CA HIS A 107 -10.24 -1.92 7.14
C HIS A 107 -11.24 -2.19 8.29
N THR A 108 -12.12 -3.17 8.10
CA THR A 108 -13.14 -3.58 9.09
C THR A 108 -12.99 -5.04 9.52
N SER A 109 -11.83 -5.64 9.31
CA SER A 109 -11.60 -7.05 9.60
C SER A 109 -11.40 -7.38 11.09
N GLY A 110 -11.06 -6.37 11.91
CA GLY A 110 -10.65 -6.57 13.30
C GLY A 110 -9.27 -7.20 13.48
N ILE A 111 -8.57 -7.55 12.41
CA ILE A 111 -7.21 -8.12 12.46
C ILE A 111 -6.24 -7.07 13.03
N ARG A 112 -5.31 -7.52 13.89
CA ARG A 112 -4.27 -6.68 14.48
C ARG A 112 -3.27 -6.20 13.43
N ASP A 113 -2.84 -4.95 13.54
CA ASP A 113 -1.89 -4.37 12.59
C ASP A 113 -0.48 -4.96 12.73
N GLN A 114 0.09 -5.36 11.61
CA GLN A 114 1.40 -6.01 11.54
C GLN A 114 2.53 -5.16 12.14
N TRP A 115 2.51 -3.84 11.93
CA TRP A 115 3.57 -2.97 12.41
C TRP A 115 3.52 -2.80 13.92
N GLN A 116 2.32 -2.75 14.51
CA GLN A 116 2.14 -2.76 15.95
C GLN A 116 2.63 -4.09 16.56
N LEU A 117 2.28 -5.22 15.95
CA LEU A 117 2.74 -6.53 16.41
C LEU A 117 4.25 -6.68 16.29
N MET A 118 4.86 -6.23 15.19
CA MET A 118 6.30 -6.26 15.00
C MET A 118 7.01 -5.39 16.05
N ALA A 119 6.52 -4.16 16.30
CA ALA A 119 7.07 -3.27 17.31
C ALA A 119 7.00 -3.88 18.73
N ILE A 120 5.86 -4.45 19.11
CA ILE A 120 5.69 -5.13 20.42
C ILE A 120 6.61 -6.35 20.54
N SER A 121 6.88 -7.06 19.42
CA SER A 121 7.81 -8.19 19.42
C SER A 121 9.29 -7.80 19.53
N GLY A 122 9.60 -6.49 19.57
CA GLY A 122 10.97 -5.97 19.63
C GLY A 122 11.67 -5.88 18.28
N THR A 123 10.95 -6.07 17.17
CA THR A 123 11.49 -5.89 15.81
C THR A 123 11.73 -4.41 15.55
N ARG A 124 12.93 -4.05 15.14
CA ARG A 124 13.26 -2.68 14.76
C ARG A 124 12.71 -2.39 13.37
N LEU A 125 12.14 -1.19 13.17
CA LEU A 125 11.57 -0.79 11.87
C LEU A 125 12.64 -0.48 10.80
N ASP A 126 13.89 -0.33 11.22
CA ASP A 126 15.06 -0.17 10.35
C ASP A 126 15.73 -1.52 9.97
N ASP A 127 15.24 -2.64 10.50
CA ASP A 127 15.64 -3.98 10.10
C ASP A 127 15.07 -4.34 8.71
N VAL A 128 15.68 -5.35 8.07
CA VAL A 128 15.16 -5.92 6.82
C VAL A 128 13.94 -6.78 7.12
N ILE A 129 12.75 -6.19 7.00
CA ILE A 129 11.48 -6.88 7.22
C ILE A 129 10.97 -7.43 5.89
N LYS A 130 10.88 -8.76 5.81
CA LYS A 130 10.32 -9.48 4.65
C LYS A 130 8.86 -9.88 4.91
N GLN A 131 8.13 -10.17 3.83
CA GLN A 131 6.73 -10.60 3.93
C GLN A 131 6.56 -11.89 4.76
N GLU A 132 7.52 -12.82 4.69
CA GLU A 132 7.52 -14.03 5.51
C GLU A 132 7.54 -13.75 7.03
N HIS A 133 8.25 -12.69 7.46
CA HIS A 133 8.26 -12.28 8.87
C HIS A 133 6.87 -11.79 9.32
N ILE A 134 6.20 -11.03 8.46
CA ILE A 134 4.84 -10.54 8.70
C ILE A 134 3.85 -11.71 8.78
N ILE A 135 3.88 -12.62 7.81
CA ILE A 135 3.04 -13.83 7.79
C ILE A 135 3.25 -14.64 9.07
N LYS A 136 4.50 -14.84 9.49
CA LYS A 136 4.84 -15.58 10.73
C LYS A 136 4.25 -14.93 11.99
N VAL A 137 4.25 -13.60 12.05
CA VAL A 137 3.66 -12.89 13.21
C VAL A 137 2.13 -12.95 13.16
N LEU A 138 1.53 -12.78 11.99
CA LEU A 138 0.08 -12.83 11.82
C LEU A 138 -0.48 -14.25 12.07
N SER A 139 0.21 -15.30 11.63
CA SER A 139 -0.20 -16.68 11.81
C SER A 139 -0.24 -17.15 13.28
N LYS A 140 0.35 -16.39 14.20
CA LYS A 140 0.36 -16.69 15.64
C LYS A 140 -0.72 -15.94 16.43
N GLN A 141 -1.51 -15.09 15.79
CA GLN A 141 -2.55 -14.34 16.47
C GLN A 141 -3.70 -15.26 16.88
N GLN A 142 -4.28 -15.02 18.05
CA GLN A 142 -5.37 -15.84 18.60
C GLN A 142 -6.71 -15.09 18.65
N GLU A 143 -6.66 -13.75 18.62
CA GLU A 143 -7.83 -12.91 18.81
C GLU A 143 -7.82 -11.71 17.84
N LEU A 144 -9.01 -11.19 17.58
CA LEU A 144 -9.24 -9.96 16.84
C LEU A 144 -9.37 -8.77 17.81
N ASN A 145 -9.17 -7.54 17.31
CA ASN A 145 -9.42 -6.31 18.06
C ASN A 145 -10.92 -5.97 18.16
N SER A 146 -11.71 -6.41 17.16
CA SER A 146 -13.17 -6.23 17.06
C SER A 146 -13.74 -7.32 16.18
N LYS A 147 -15.07 -7.55 16.25
CA LYS A 147 -15.71 -8.44 15.28
C LYS A 147 -15.65 -7.88 13.87
N PRO A 148 -15.50 -8.74 12.84
CA PRO A 148 -15.48 -8.30 11.46
C PRO A 148 -16.74 -7.53 11.08
N GLY A 149 -16.57 -6.36 10.46
CA GLY A 149 -17.66 -5.49 10.04
C GLY A 149 -18.13 -4.47 11.07
N GLU A 150 -17.78 -4.62 12.35
CA GLU A 150 -18.30 -3.73 13.40
C GLU A 150 -17.59 -2.37 13.47
N GLN A 151 -16.27 -2.36 13.26
CA GLN A 151 -15.47 -1.16 13.46
C GLN A 151 -14.50 -0.93 12.30
N TYR A 152 -14.35 0.34 11.92
CA TYR A 152 -13.24 0.76 11.06
C TYR A 152 -11.98 0.90 11.90
N ASN A 153 -10.97 0.14 11.55
CA ASN A 153 -9.63 0.26 12.15
C ASN A 153 -8.59 0.04 11.05
N TYR A 154 -7.90 1.10 10.66
CA TYR A 154 -6.89 1.03 9.60
C TYR A 154 -5.86 -0.05 9.92
N CYS A 155 -5.69 -0.99 8.99
CA CYS A 155 -4.88 -2.19 9.22
C CYS A 155 -4.04 -2.54 7.99
N ASN A 156 -2.72 -2.50 8.14
CA ASN A 156 -1.79 -2.88 7.08
C ASN A 156 -1.78 -4.38 6.84
N SER A 157 -2.03 -5.20 7.87
CA SER A 157 -2.11 -6.66 7.76
C SER A 157 -3.15 -7.10 6.73
N GLY A 158 -4.29 -6.39 6.67
CA GLY A 158 -5.32 -6.66 5.68
C GLY A 158 -4.80 -6.55 4.24
N TYR A 159 -4.00 -5.55 3.95
CA TYR A 159 -3.44 -5.34 2.60
C TYR A 159 -2.27 -6.28 2.29
N THR A 160 -1.51 -6.72 3.28
CA THR A 160 -0.57 -7.84 3.12
C THR A 160 -1.34 -9.13 2.77
N MET A 161 -2.44 -9.42 3.46
CA MET A 161 -3.30 -10.57 3.15
C MET A 161 -3.92 -10.47 1.75
N LEU A 162 -4.37 -9.29 1.31
CA LEU A 162 -4.88 -9.09 -0.05
C LEU A 162 -3.83 -9.39 -1.11
N SER A 163 -2.56 -9.02 -0.89
CA SER A 163 -1.46 -9.36 -1.81
C SER A 163 -1.20 -10.87 -1.86
N GLU A 164 -1.32 -11.58 -0.74
CA GLU A 164 -1.23 -13.04 -0.69
C GLU A 164 -2.42 -13.73 -1.35
N ILE A 165 -3.63 -13.14 -1.27
CA ILE A 165 -4.81 -13.63 -2.01
C ILE A 165 -4.59 -13.50 -3.52
N VAL A 166 -4.05 -12.38 -4.01
CA VAL A 166 -3.66 -12.24 -5.43
C VAL A 166 -2.71 -13.36 -5.82
N LYS A 167 -1.69 -13.63 -5.01
CA LYS A 167 -0.72 -14.71 -5.26
C LYS A 167 -1.38 -16.09 -5.26
N SER A 168 -2.26 -16.37 -4.29
CA SER A 168 -2.99 -17.64 -4.19
C SER A 168 -3.86 -17.91 -5.43
N VAL A 169 -4.56 -16.87 -5.91
CA VAL A 169 -5.49 -16.97 -7.06
C VAL A 169 -4.75 -17.02 -8.40
N THR A 170 -3.60 -16.34 -8.52
CA THR A 170 -2.93 -16.14 -9.82
C THR A 170 -1.64 -16.93 -10.00
N GLY A 171 -1.05 -17.39 -8.91
CA GLY A 171 0.31 -17.96 -8.89
C GLY A 171 1.42 -16.90 -9.01
N LYS A 172 1.08 -15.62 -9.15
CA LYS A 172 2.03 -14.50 -9.32
C LYS A 172 2.04 -13.63 -8.06
N ALA A 173 3.22 -13.18 -7.63
CA ALA A 173 3.30 -12.12 -6.63
C ALA A 173 2.59 -10.85 -7.13
N LEU A 174 2.08 -10.01 -6.21
CA LEU A 174 1.35 -8.79 -6.58
C LEU A 174 2.11 -7.94 -7.61
N ARG A 175 3.41 -7.70 -7.38
CA ARG A 175 4.27 -6.96 -8.34
C ARG A 175 4.23 -7.56 -9.75
N GLN A 176 4.34 -8.88 -9.86
CA GLN A 176 4.31 -9.57 -11.17
C GLN A 176 2.93 -9.57 -11.82
N PHE A 177 1.88 -9.37 -11.02
CA PHE A 177 0.50 -9.31 -11.51
C PHE A 177 0.12 -7.91 -11.99
N THR A 178 0.75 -6.88 -11.44
CA THR A 178 0.47 -5.47 -11.76
C THR A 178 1.41 -4.86 -12.80
N ASP A 179 2.50 -5.57 -13.16
CA ASP A 179 3.38 -5.24 -14.29
C ASP A 179 2.66 -5.60 -15.62
#